data_bb8856b1bfd11ac82a9f2e2dc060ff6e
#
_entry.id   bb8856b1bfd11ac82a9f2e2dc060ff6e
#
_cell.length_a   1.000
_cell.length_b   1.000
_cell.length_c   1.000
_cell.angle_alpha   90.00
_cell.angle_beta   90.00
_cell.angle_gamma   90.00
#
_symmetry.space_group_name_H-M   'P 1'
#
loop_
_entity.id
_entity.type
_entity.pdbx_description
1 polymer ?
#
loop_
_entity_poly.entity_id
_entity_poly.type
_entity_poly.pdbx_seq_one_letter_code
_entity_poly.pdbx_strand_id
1 'polypeptide(L)'
;MVNYFELFSLPAQLPVDVAQLATHYQQLQKQYHPDNFAVVNDIDKVAIVQKSAIINDGYHTLKNPIKAAEYFLSLQGFDVATEQSIIHDTDFLMEQFVLRERLDDIESKDNFELLDDFYAEIVARQKIVYNELLQFITNQDWSKALNQIYKIRYLARLIEQIEKLQEKQFDL
;
A
#
# COMPACT_ATOMS: atom_id res chain seq x y z
N MET A 1 1.82 21.21 -3.28
CA MET A 1 2.08 19.76 -3.35
C MET A 1 1.16 19.19 -4.42
N VAL A 2 1.66 18.33 -5.33
CA VAL A 2 0.83 17.78 -6.41
C VAL A 2 -0.13 16.76 -5.83
N ASN A 3 -1.43 16.89 -6.11
CA ASN A 3 -2.42 15.90 -5.73
C ASN A 3 -2.47 14.80 -6.80
N TYR A 4 -2.19 13.56 -6.41
CA TYR A 4 -2.13 12.44 -7.35
C TYR A 4 -3.50 12.08 -7.95
N PHE A 5 -4.60 12.25 -7.22
CA PHE A 5 -5.93 12.05 -7.78
C PHE A 5 -6.21 13.07 -8.90
N GLU A 6 -5.87 14.34 -8.69
CA GLU A 6 -5.99 15.37 -9.71
C GLU A 6 -5.05 15.12 -10.91
N LEU A 7 -3.81 14.69 -10.63
CA LEU A 7 -2.82 14.39 -11.66
C LEU A 7 -3.34 13.37 -12.67
N PHE A 8 -4.05 12.34 -12.20
CA PHE A 8 -4.62 11.30 -13.05
C PHE A 8 -6.10 11.52 -13.39
N SER A 9 -6.64 12.71 -13.10
CA SER A 9 -8.06 13.04 -13.35
C SER A 9 -9.01 11.99 -12.75
N LEU A 10 -8.70 11.53 -11.54
CA LEU A 10 -9.51 10.59 -10.77
C LEU A 10 -10.22 11.30 -9.61
N PRO A 11 -11.41 10.84 -9.22
CA PRO A 11 -12.04 11.32 -8.00
C PRO A 11 -11.20 10.92 -6.78
N ALA A 12 -11.08 11.82 -5.79
CA ALA A 12 -10.39 11.55 -4.53
C ALA A 12 -11.28 10.64 -3.65
N GLN A 13 -11.28 9.35 -3.97
CA GLN A 13 -12.07 8.32 -3.27
C GLN A 13 -11.34 6.97 -3.27
N LEU A 14 -11.76 6.10 -2.38
CA LEU A 14 -11.29 4.71 -2.28
C LEU A 14 -12.46 3.74 -2.38
N PRO A 15 -12.25 2.56 -2.98
CA PRO A 15 -11.03 2.14 -3.68
C PRO A 15 -10.78 2.94 -4.95
N VAL A 16 -9.51 3.03 -5.37
CA VAL A 16 -9.11 3.66 -6.62
C VAL A 16 -9.53 2.79 -7.81
N ASP A 17 -10.08 3.40 -8.86
CA ASP A 17 -10.28 2.70 -10.13
C ASP A 17 -8.93 2.49 -10.83
N VAL A 18 -8.35 1.30 -10.62
CA VAL A 18 -7.02 0.96 -11.16
C VAL A 18 -6.99 0.84 -12.68
N ALA A 19 -8.12 0.57 -13.32
CA ALA A 19 -8.22 0.50 -14.77
C ALA A 19 -8.14 1.91 -15.39
N GLN A 20 -8.88 2.86 -14.85
CA GLN A 20 -8.78 4.27 -15.23
C GLN A 20 -7.40 4.84 -14.91
N LEU A 21 -6.86 4.55 -13.72
CA LEU A 21 -5.53 4.96 -13.33
C LEU A 21 -4.47 4.50 -14.34
N ALA A 22 -4.50 3.22 -14.74
CA ALA A 22 -3.57 2.67 -15.73
C ALA A 22 -3.69 3.36 -17.08
N THR A 23 -4.90 3.63 -17.54
CA THR A 23 -5.15 4.33 -18.81
C THR A 23 -4.60 5.74 -18.79
N HIS A 24 -4.87 6.53 -17.75
CA HIS A 24 -4.38 7.90 -17.62
C HIS A 24 -2.86 7.95 -17.42
N TYR A 25 -2.31 6.98 -16.67
CA TYR A 25 -0.86 6.84 -16.50
C TYR A 25 -0.16 6.63 -17.85
N GLN A 26 -0.66 5.72 -18.71
CA GLN A 26 -0.09 5.49 -20.03
C GLN A 26 -0.15 6.73 -20.94
N GLN A 27 -1.25 7.49 -20.85
CA GLN A 27 -1.38 8.75 -21.59
C GLN A 27 -0.34 9.78 -21.14
N LEU A 28 -0.20 9.98 -19.82
CA LEU A 28 0.78 10.90 -19.25
C LEU A 28 2.22 10.46 -19.54
N GLN A 29 2.51 9.15 -19.47
CA GLN A 29 3.84 8.63 -19.85
C GLN A 29 4.19 8.95 -21.31
N LYS A 30 3.26 8.72 -22.23
CA LYS A 30 3.47 9.06 -23.64
C LYS A 30 3.70 10.56 -23.85
N GLN A 31 2.98 11.41 -23.11
CA GLN A 31 3.09 12.84 -23.21
C GLN A 31 4.41 13.39 -22.64
N TYR A 32 4.90 12.83 -21.52
CA TYR A 32 6.06 13.33 -20.77
C TYR A 32 7.28 12.41 -20.83
N HIS A 33 7.33 11.49 -21.82
CA HIS A 33 8.51 10.63 -21.97
C HIS A 33 9.73 11.48 -22.38
N PRO A 34 10.89 11.34 -21.71
CA PRO A 34 12.07 12.13 -22.00
C PRO A 34 12.53 12.09 -23.47
N ASP A 35 12.34 10.95 -24.14
CA ASP A 35 12.73 10.78 -25.56
C ASP A 35 11.92 11.67 -26.51
N ASN A 36 10.72 12.11 -26.13
CA ASN A 36 9.91 13.02 -26.93
C ASN A 36 10.46 14.45 -26.94
N PHE A 37 11.46 14.75 -26.10
CA PHE A 37 11.99 16.10 -25.87
C PHE A 37 13.48 16.18 -26.14
N ALA A 38 14.01 15.38 -27.07
CA ALA A 38 15.45 15.31 -27.40
C ALA A 38 16.06 16.65 -27.89
N VAL A 39 15.21 17.59 -28.33
CA VAL A 39 15.63 18.90 -28.93
C VAL A 39 15.37 20.08 -27.97
N VAL A 40 14.95 19.83 -26.72
CA VAL A 40 14.58 20.86 -25.74
C VAL A 40 15.81 21.31 -24.95
N ASN A 41 15.83 22.57 -24.50
CA ASN A 41 16.93 23.12 -23.67
C ASN A 41 17.05 22.38 -22.33
N ASP A 42 18.19 22.52 -21.64
CA ASP A 42 18.49 21.75 -20.43
C ASP A 42 17.54 22.05 -19.24
N ILE A 43 17.00 23.26 -19.15
CA ILE A 43 16.06 23.67 -18.10
C ILE A 43 14.72 22.94 -18.29
N ASP A 44 14.22 22.86 -19.51
CA ASP A 44 12.97 22.20 -19.83
C ASP A 44 13.11 20.67 -19.68
N LYS A 45 14.29 20.10 -19.99
CA LYS A 45 14.59 18.68 -19.73
C LYS A 45 14.47 18.33 -18.25
N VAL A 46 15.02 19.15 -17.36
CA VAL A 46 14.90 18.94 -15.89
C VAL A 46 13.43 18.94 -15.45
N ALA A 47 12.65 19.89 -15.95
CA ALA A 47 11.21 19.97 -15.63
C ALA A 47 10.45 18.73 -16.11
N ILE A 48 10.77 18.21 -17.30
CA ILE A 48 10.16 17.00 -17.86
C ILE A 48 10.51 15.77 -17.04
N VAL A 49 11.78 15.60 -16.66
CA VAL A 49 12.23 14.49 -15.81
C VAL A 49 11.54 14.53 -14.45
N GLN A 50 11.45 15.71 -13.82
CA GLN A 50 10.71 15.88 -12.56
C GLN A 50 9.23 15.53 -12.71
N LYS A 51 8.59 15.96 -13.80
CA LYS A 51 7.18 15.62 -14.06
C LYS A 51 6.99 14.12 -14.26
N SER A 52 7.89 13.48 -15.02
CA SER A 52 7.87 12.02 -15.22
C SER A 52 8.04 11.25 -13.89
N ALA A 53 8.94 11.71 -13.02
CA ALA A 53 9.12 11.12 -11.69
C ALA A 53 7.83 11.23 -10.84
N ILE A 54 7.19 12.40 -10.81
CA ILE A 54 5.93 12.62 -10.09
C ILE A 54 4.82 11.71 -10.63
N ILE A 55 4.74 11.53 -11.96
CA ILE A 55 3.76 10.63 -12.59
C ILE A 55 3.99 9.19 -12.15
N ASN A 56 5.25 8.73 -12.14
CA ASN A 56 5.59 7.39 -11.70
C ASN A 56 5.28 7.17 -10.21
N ASP A 57 5.69 8.09 -9.34
CA ASP A 57 5.43 8.03 -7.90
C ASP A 57 3.93 8.00 -7.59
N GLY A 58 3.16 8.87 -8.26
CA GLY A 58 1.71 8.91 -8.11
C GLY A 58 1.04 7.61 -8.55
N TYR A 59 1.46 7.04 -9.69
CA TYR A 59 0.95 5.76 -10.17
C TYR A 59 1.23 4.62 -9.18
N HIS A 60 2.48 4.49 -8.72
CA HIS A 60 2.84 3.46 -7.76
C HIS A 60 2.16 3.62 -6.40
N THR A 61 1.90 4.85 -5.99
CA THR A 61 1.13 5.14 -4.77
C THR A 61 -0.34 4.73 -4.93
N LEU A 62 -1.00 5.18 -5.98
CA LEU A 62 -2.44 4.95 -6.16
C LEU A 62 -2.79 3.53 -6.61
N LYS A 63 -1.86 2.82 -7.27
CA LYS A 63 -2.05 1.43 -7.68
C LYS A 63 -2.07 0.46 -6.51
N ASN A 64 -1.35 0.75 -5.44
CA ASN A 64 -1.31 -0.08 -4.25
C ASN A 64 -2.44 0.34 -3.30
N PRO A 65 -3.39 -0.56 -2.94
CA PRO A 65 -4.54 -0.20 -2.10
C PRO A 65 -4.15 0.39 -0.74
N ILE A 66 -3.10 -0.13 -0.12
CA ILE A 66 -2.63 0.33 1.20
C ILE A 66 -2.01 1.73 1.08
N LYS A 67 -1.09 1.91 0.12
CA LYS A 67 -0.43 3.20 -0.12
C LYS A 67 -1.45 4.27 -0.57
N ALA A 68 -2.45 3.89 -1.37
CA ALA A 68 -3.53 4.79 -1.76
C ALA A 68 -4.35 5.26 -0.55
N ALA A 69 -4.65 4.35 0.38
CA ALA A 69 -5.36 4.69 1.61
C ALA A 69 -4.51 5.58 2.54
N GLU A 70 -3.23 5.29 2.71
CA GLU A 70 -2.30 6.15 3.46
C GLU A 70 -2.20 7.54 2.86
N TYR A 71 -2.07 7.62 1.54
CA TYR A 71 -2.03 8.88 0.81
C TYR A 71 -3.34 9.67 0.96
N PHE A 72 -4.49 8.98 0.84
CA PHE A 72 -5.80 9.59 1.05
C PHE A 72 -5.92 10.20 2.45
N LEU A 73 -5.51 9.46 3.51
CA LEU A 73 -5.51 9.96 4.88
C LEU A 73 -4.55 11.15 5.06
N SER A 74 -3.41 11.16 4.38
CA SER A 74 -2.48 12.30 4.42
C SER A 74 -3.11 13.57 3.85
N LEU A 75 -3.96 13.46 2.82
CA LEU A 75 -4.73 14.59 2.28
C LEU A 75 -5.78 15.12 3.27
N GLN A 76 -6.21 14.28 4.23
CA GLN A 76 -7.10 14.68 5.33
C GLN A 76 -6.33 15.22 6.55
N GLY A 77 -5.01 15.34 6.46
CA GLY A 77 -4.15 15.85 7.54
C GLY A 77 -3.62 14.79 8.49
N PHE A 78 -3.80 13.50 8.18
CA PHE A 78 -3.33 12.36 8.98
C PHE A 78 -2.11 11.71 8.30
N ASP A 79 -0.91 12.05 8.73
CA ASP A 79 0.32 11.48 8.22
C ASP A 79 0.74 10.24 9.01
N VAL A 80 0.57 9.09 8.38
CA VAL A 80 0.91 7.76 8.94
C VAL A 80 2.43 7.63 9.23
N ALA A 81 3.28 8.41 8.56
CA ALA A 81 4.73 8.34 8.74
C ALA A 81 5.21 9.11 9.98
N THR A 82 4.53 10.20 10.35
CA THR A 82 4.89 11.05 11.49
C THR A 82 4.16 10.69 12.77
N GLU A 83 2.98 10.11 12.67
CA GLU A 83 2.28 9.57 13.83
C GLU A 83 2.88 8.22 14.21
N GLN A 84 3.93 8.24 15.02
CA GLN A 84 4.31 7.10 15.87
C GLN A 84 3.24 6.93 16.96
N SER A 85 1.97 6.89 16.57
CA SER A 85 0.92 6.59 17.50
C SER A 85 1.10 5.14 17.92
N ILE A 86 1.48 4.98 19.16
CA ILE A 86 1.41 3.73 19.88
C ILE A 86 -0.02 3.25 19.67
N ILE A 87 -0.17 2.13 18.98
CA ILE A 87 -1.48 1.48 18.86
C ILE A 87 -1.89 1.16 20.29
N HIS A 88 -2.83 1.91 20.83
CA HIS A 88 -3.41 1.65 22.15
C HIS A 88 -4.44 0.51 22.13
N ASP A 89 -4.51 -0.22 21.01
CA ASP A 89 -5.36 -1.40 20.86
C ASP A 89 -4.64 -2.60 21.47
N THR A 90 -4.88 -2.83 22.77
CA THR A 90 -4.28 -3.94 23.52
C THR A 90 -4.65 -5.29 22.90
N ASP A 91 -5.87 -5.44 22.39
CA ASP A 91 -6.33 -6.67 21.76
C ASP A 91 -5.54 -6.96 20.49
N PHE A 92 -5.26 -5.93 19.69
CA PHE A 92 -4.43 -6.09 18.50
C PHE A 92 -2.96 -6.39 18.83
N LEU A 93 -2.41 -5.84 19.90
CA LEU A 93 -1.04 -6.17 20.34
C LEU A 93 -0.95 -7.63 20.78
N MET A 94 -1.94 -8.13 21.52
CA MET A 94 -2.03 -9.55 21.90
C MET A 94 -2.16 -10.45 20.68
N GLU A 95 -2.96 -10.04 19.71
CA GLU A 95 -3.12 -10.72 18.45
C GLU A 95 -1.81 -10.82 17.65
N GLN A 96 -1.05 -9.74 17.55
CA GLN A 96 0.27 -9.75 16.92
C GLN A 96 1.20 -10.77 17.55
N PHE A 97 1.19 -10.85 18.87
CA PHE A 97 1.98 -11.83 19.63
C PHE A 97 1.58 -13.27 19.26
N VAL A 98 0.30 -13.59 19.29
CA VAL A 98 -0.22 -14.92 18.93
C VAL A 98 0.11 -15.30 17.48
N LEU A 99 -0.05 -14.38 16.55
CA LEU A 99 0.29 -14.62 15.14
C LEU A 99 1.79 -14.87 14.94
N ARG A 100 2.62 -14.16 15.69
CA ARG A 100 4.07 -14.32 15.65
C ARG A 100 4.50 -15.69 16.20
N GLU A 101 4.00 -16.07 17.37
CA GLU A 101 4.26 -17.39 17.95
C GLU A 101 3.84 -18.52 17.01
N ARG A 102 2.68 -18.37 16.36
CA ARG A 102 2.20 -19.37 15.41
C ARG A 102 3.11 -19.51 14.19
N LEU A 103 3.63 -18.41 13.64
CA LEU A 103 4.59 -18.45 12.54
C LEU A 103 5.89 -19.13 12.96
N ASP A 104 6.42 -18.78 14.14
CA ASP A 104 7.64 -19.37 14.68
C ASP A 104 7.47 -20.89 14.91
N ASP A 105 6.30 -21.34 15.37
CA ASP A 105 5.99 -22.78 15.54
C ASP A 105 5.90 -23.51 14.19
N ILE A 106 5.30 -22.92 13.18
CA ILE A 106 5.24 -23.50 11.82
C ILE A 106 6.63 -23.58 11.20
N GLU A 107 7.45 -22.55 11.32
CA GLU A 107 8.83 -22.52 10.82
C GLU A 107 9.68 -23.58 11.52
N SER A 108 9.57 -23.74 12.83
CA SER A 108 10.34 -24.72 13.61
C SER A 108 10.02 -26.18 13.26
N LYS A 109 8.84 -26.44 12.72
CA LYS A 109 8.37 -27.79 12.34
C LYS A 109 8.57 -28.10 10.85
N ASP A 110 9.09 -27.16 10.06
CA ASP A 110 9.18 -27.28 8.60
C ASP A 110 7.88 -27.76 7.93
N ASN A 111 6.74 -27.31 8.47
CA ASN A 111 5.44 -27.76 8.00
C ASN A 111 4.86 -26.78 6.97
N PHE A 112 5.10 -27.09 5.72
CA PHE A 112 4.76 -26.25 4.59
C PHE A 112 3.25 -26.20 4.30
N GLU A 113 2.52 -27.27 4.54
CA GLU A 113 1.06 -27.28 4.39
C GLU A 113 0.40 -26.29 5.37
N LEU A 114 0.86 -26.29 6.62
CA LEU A 114 0.41 -25.30 7.61
C LEU A 114 0.83 -23.87 7.26
N LEU A 115 1.94 -23.69 6.57
CA LEU A 115 2.41 -22.37 6.11
C LEU A 115 1.49 -21.79 5.04
N ASP A 116 1.07 -22.62 4.07
CA ASP A 116 0.11 -22.22 3.02
C ASP A 116 -1.27 -21.88 3.59
N ASP A 117 -1.76 -22.69 4.52
CA ASP A 117 -3.02 -22.42 5.25
C ASP A 117 -2.93 -21.12 6.04
N PHE A 118 -1.81 -20.89 6.70
CA PHE A 118 -1.58 -19.66 7.46
C PHE A 118 -1.50 -18.44 6.56
N TYR A 119 -0.81 -18.54 5.42
CA TYR A 119 -0.79 -17.50 4.39
C TYR A 119 -2.21 -17.11 3.96
N ALA A 120 -3.02 -18.09 3.59
CA ALA A 120 -4.39 -17.86 3.13
C ALA A 120 -5.24 -17.17 4.23
N GLU A 121 -5.08 -17.57 5.48
CA GLU A 121 -5.76 -16.96 6.62
C GLU A 121 -5.37 -15.49 6.80
N ILE A 122 -4.07 -15.18 6.75
CA ILE A 122 -3.58 -13.80 6.94
C ILE A 122 -4.00 -12.90 5.78
N VAL A 123 -3.96 -13.39 4.54
CA VAL A 123 -4.46 -12.65 3.36
C VAL A 123 -5.96 -12.36 3.49
N ALA A 124 -6.78 -13.35 3.90
CA ALA A 124 -8.21 -13.15 4.13
C ALA A 124 -8.48 -12.11 5.22
N ARG A 125 -7.70 -12.15 6.29
CA ARG A 125 -7.79 -11.19 7.40
C ARG A 125 -7.42 -9.77 6.96
N GLN A 126 -6.36 -9.62 6.20
CA GLN A 126 -5.97 -8.31 5.63
C GLN A 126 -7.10 -7.71 4.80
N LYS A 127 -7.80 -8.53 4.01
CA LYS A 127 -8.95 -8.08 3.21
C LYS A 127 -10.11 -7.59 4.09
N ILE A 128 -10.39 -8.27 5.21
CA ILE A 128 -11.44 -7.85 6.16
C ILE A 128 -11.08 -6.49 6.75
N VAL A 129 -9.85 -6.33 7.24
CA VAL A 129 -9.38 -5.06 7.83
C VAL A 129 -9.39 -3.94 6.80
N TYR A 130 -9.06 -4.22 5.54
CA TYR A 130 -9.17 -3.25 4.46
C TYR A 130 -10.61 -2.80 4.19
N ASN A 131 -11.58 -3.72 4.21
CA ASN A 131 -12.99 -3.37 4.07
C ASN A 131 -13.50 -2.50 5.23
N GLU A 132 -13.06 -2.78 6.46
CA GLU A 132 -13.35 -1.94 7.62
C GLU A 132 -12.73 -0.53 7.48
N LEU A 133 -11.50 -0.45 6.97
CA LEU A 133 -10.85 0.81 6.65
C LEU A 133 -11.70 1.65 5.69
N LEU A 134 -12.20 1.05 4.61
CA LEU A 134 -13.06 1.75 3.65
C LEU A 134 -14.36 2.27 4.28
N GLN A 135 -14.95 1.51 5.22
CA GLN A 135 -16.13 1.93 5.97
C GLN A 135 -15.82 3.13 6.87
N PHE A 136 -14.69 3.11 7.60
CA PHE A 136 -14.29 4.23 8.44
C PHE A 136 -13.97 5.48 7.62
N ILE A 137 -13.35 5.34 6.45
CA ILE A 137 -13.11 6.45 5.51
C ILE A 137 -14.44 7.03 5.02
N THR A 138 -15.39 6.18 4.63
CA THR A 138 -16.73 6.62 4.19
C THR A 138 -17.46 7.39 5.29
N ASN A 139 -17.32 6.97 6.53
CA ASN A 139 -17.92 7.60 7.71
C ASN A 139 -17.10 8.80 8.24
N GLN A 140 -15.97 9.13 7.61
CA GLN A 140 -15.02 10.17 8.04
C GLN A 140 -14.50 9.97 9.47
N ASP A 141 -14.43 8.72 9.92
CA ASP A 141 -13.82 8.35 11.21
C ASP A 141 -12.31 8.11 11.02
N TRP A 142 -11.59 9.22 10.88
CA TRP A 142 -10.17 9.20 10.51
C TRP A 142 -9.29 8.47 11.53
N SER A 143 -9.61 8.61 12.80
CA SER A 143 -8.86 7.97 13.89
C SER A 143 -8.94 6.44 13.80
N LYS A 144 -10.15 5.90 13.57
CA LYS A 144 -10.33 4.46 13.37
C LYS A 144 -9.75 3.99 12.04
N ALA A 145 -9.88 4.79 10.98
CA ALA A 145 -9.25 4.52 9.69
C ALA A 145 -7.72 4.38 9.84
N LEU A 146 -7.09 5.28 10.59
CA LEU A 146 -5.66 5.24 10.87
C LEU A 146 -5.26 3.97 11.62
N ASN A 147 -6.03 3.54 12.62
CA ASN A 147 -5.79 2.28 13.33
C ASN A 147 -5.83 1.08 12.38
N GLN A 148 -6.76 1.05 11.42
CA GLN A 148 -6.80 -0.02 10.42
C GLN A 148 -5.57 -0.02 9.51
N ILE A 149 -5.02 1.15 9.16
CA ILE A 149 -3.76 1.24 8.40
C ILE A 149 -2.62 0.53 9.15
N TYR A 150 -2.48 0.74 10.45
CA TYR A 150 -1.44 0.06 11.23
C TYR A 150 -1.64 -1.45 11.26
N LYS A 151 -2.89 -1.92 11.40
CA LYS A 151 -3.22 -3.35 11.34
C LYS A 151 -2.85 -3.94 9.98
N ILE A 152 -3.22 -3.30 8.90
CA ILE A 152 -2.92 -3.75 7.53
C ILE A 152 -1.41 -3.79 7.28
N ARG A 153 -0.66 -2.79 7.74
CA ARG A 153 0.80 -2.77 7.62
C ARG A 153 1.47 -3.93 8.35
N TYR A 154 0.98 -4.25 9.53
CA TYR A 154 1.48 -5.41 10.27
C TYR A 154 1.20 -6.71 9.51
N LEU A 155 -0.04 -6.91 9.06
CA LEU A 155 -0.42 -8.10 8.29
C LEU A 155 0.36 -8.19 6.97
N ALA A 156 0.61 -7.08 6.28
CA ALA A 156 1.42 -7.05 5.07
C ALA A 156 2.87 -7.53 5.33
N ARG A 157 3.50 -7.06 6.42
CA ARG A 157 4.84 -7.53 6.82
C ARG A 157 4.86 -9.02 7.17
N LEU A 158 3.79 -9.50 7.82
CA LEU A 158 3.66 -10.91 8.14
C LEU A 158 3.53 -11.76 6.86
N ILE A 159 2.73 -11.31 5.89
CA ILE A 159 2.61 -11.94 4.56
C ILE A 159 3.98 -12.01 3.88
N GLU A 160 4.74 -10.91 3.84
CA GLU A 160 6.09 -10.90 3.25
C GLU A 160 7.04 -11.90 3.93
N GLN A 161 6.92 -12.07 5.24
CA GLN A 161 7.73 -13.07 5.97
C GLN A 161 7.34 -14.49 5.59
N ILE A 162 6.03 -14.77 5.48
CA ILE A 162 5.53 -16.07 5.04
C ILE A 162 5.99 -16.37 3.61
N GLU A 163 5.87 -15.43 2.69
CA GLU A 163 6.32 -15.57 1.30
C GLU A 163 7.82 -15.90 1.22
N LYS A 164 8.65 -15.23 2.01
CA LYS A 164 10.10 -15.56 2.08
C LYS A 164 10.37 -16.97 2.60
N LEU A 165 9.55 -17.47 3.52
CA LEU A 165 9.69 -18.86 3.99
C LEU A 165 9.24 -19.85 2.91
N GLN A 166 8.17 -19.53 2.16
CA GLN A 166 7.73 -20.34 1.03
C GLN A 166 8.78 -20.39 -0.09
N GLU A 167 9.43 -19.26 -0.41
CA GLU A 167 10.50 -19.22 -1.42
C GLU A 167 11.69 -20.12 -1.05
N LYS A 168 12.09 -20.15 0.22
CA LYS A 168 13.19 -21.02 0.69
C LYS A 168 12.92 -22.51 0.44
N GLN A 169 11.67 -22.93 0.31
CA GLN A 169 11.30 -24.30 0.02
C GLN A 169 11.65 -24.74 -1.40
N PHE A 170 11.58 -23.80 -2.36
CA PHE A 170 11.84 -24.10 -3.76
C PHE A 170 13.35 -24.08 -4.10
N ASP A 171 14.17 -23.56 -3.20
CA ASP A 171 15.63 -23.50 -3.34
C ASP A 171 16.34 -24.73 -2.73
N LEU A 172 15.59 -25.71 -2.19
CA LEU A 172 16.05 -27.00 -1.67
C LEU A 172 15.71 -28.14 -2.62
#